data_d4606d7d9339b09d6956f9ea74c8074b
#
_entry.id   d4606d7d9339b09d6956f9ea74c8074b
#
_cell.length_a   1.000
_cell.length_b   1.000
_cell.length_c   1.000
_cell.angle_alpha   90.00
_cell.angle_beta   90.00
_cell.angle_gamma   90.00
#
_symmetry.space_group_name_H-M   'P 1'
#
loop_
_entity.id
_entity.type
_entity.pdbx_description
1 polymer ?
#
loop_
_entity_poly.entity_id
_entity_poly.type
_entity_poly.pdbx_seq_one_letter_code
_entity_poly.pdbx_strand_id
1 'polypeptide(L)'
;MALSIVGSPSVKPQTVEPTKPPMDPLKSRIEFAESYFQYSRSEIPRWAHHSRENDNFTYDLTEQNLDYLAATVSVVTGAGIDAIRAYLEEPRADLSDYLSQRVAALPIDKPTSFGRRLGWYAIARAIKPRVIMETGVHFGLGSVVLCSALRRNALEGRPGKYYGTDIDPGAGVLLAEPLNQYGKILYGDSIASLRGIDESIDLFINDSDHSAEYEGQEYRVVEHRLSPKSIVLGDNSHVTNELFKFSARTGRHFLFFKESPKDHWYPGAGIGISFPRD
;
A
#
# COMPACT_ATOMS: atom_id res chain seq x y z
N MET A 1 84.77 -17.38 33.25
CA MET A 1 83.34 -17.64 33.08
C MET A 1 82.55 -16.44 33.57
N ALA A 2 82.10 -15.58 32.67
CA ALA A 2 81.34 -14.36 33.03
C ALA A 2 79.85 -14.65 32.72
N LEU A 3 79.04 -14.55 33.73
CA LEU A 3 77.58 -14.65 33.58
C LEU A 3 77.05 -13.29 33.10
N SER A 4 76.41 -13.33 31.91
CA SER A 4 75.63 -12.20 31.38
C SER A 4 74.29 -12.16 32.08
N ILE A 5 73.95 -11.05 32.72
CA ILE A 5 72.63 -10.79 33.28
C ILE A 5 71.78 -10.18 32.14
N VAL A 6 70.78 -10.93 31.72
CA VAL A 6 69.79 -10.47 30.74
C VAL A 6 68.79 -9.56 31.47
N GLY A 7 68.73 -8.28 31.05
CA GLY A 7 67.83 -7.29 31.61
C GLY A 7 66.36 -7.59 31.20
N SER A 8 65.46 -7.54 32.18
CA SER A 8 64.02 -7.66 31.98
C SER A 8 63.43 -6.51 31.15
N PRO A 9 62.54 -6.74 30.22
CA PRO A 9 61.92 -5.66 29.46
C PRO A 9 60.98 -4.83 30.35
N SER A 10 61.20 -3.51 30.32
CA SER A 10 60.34 -2.55 31.02
C SER A 10 58.95 -2.49 30.33
N VAL A 11 57.94 -2.94 31.05
CA VAL A 11 56.53 -2.77 30.65
C VAL A 11 56.17 -1.28 30.78
N LYS A 12 55.91 -0.62 29.65
CA LYS A 12 55.36 0.75 29.66
C LYS A 12 53.96 0.70 30.26
N PRO A 13 53.59 1.65 31.13
CA PRO A 13 52.22 1.72 31.63
C PRO A 13 51.24 1.98 30.47
N GLN A 14 50.24 1.10 30.31
CA GLN A 14 49.14 1.36 29.42
C GLN A 14 48.36 2.56 29.94
N THR A 15 48.30 3.62 29.12
CA THR A 15 47.42 4.76 29.37
C THR A 15 45.98 4.24 29.26
N VAL A 16 45.30 4.14 30.40
CA VAL A 16 43.87 3.87 30.47
C VAL A 16 43.18 5.08 29.87
N GLU A 17 42.55 4.90 28.70
CA GLU A 17 41.68 5.95 28.14
C GLU A 17 40.60 6.28 29.18
N PRO A 18 40.25 7.59 29.36
CA PRO A 18 39.22 7.97 30.29
C PRO A 18 37.90 7.28 29.90
N THR A 19 37.41 6.43 30.77
CA THR A 19 36.08 5.82 30.63
C THR A 19 35.05 6.94 30.52
N LYS A 20 34.26 6.95 29.43
CA LYS A 20 33.14 7.90 29.30
C LYS A 20 32.32 7.86 30.60
N PRO A 21 31.94 9.03 31.16
CA PRO A 21 31.09 9.07 32.34
C PRO A 21 29.82 8.20 32.08
N PRO A 22 29.33 7.50 33.10
CA PRO A 22 28.14 6.69 32.95
C PRO A 22 27.01 7.59 32.48
N MET A 23 26.43 7.23 31.32
CA MET A 23 25.30 7.97 30.72
C MET A 23 24.10 7.86 31.66
N ASP A 24 23.37 8.95 31.88
CA ASP A 24 22.11 8.94 32.62
C ASP A 24 21.19 7.88 32.02
N PRO A 25 20.73 6.89 32.79
CA PRO A 25 19.87 5.82 32.29
C PRO A 25 18.57 6.33 31.65
N LEU A 26 18.02 7.46 32.12
CA LEU A 26 16.82 8.07 31.54
C LEU A 26 17.13 8.64 30.17
N LYS A 27 18.21 9.41 30.04
CA LYS A 27 18.66 9.98 28.78
C LYS A 27 18.95 8.88 27.75
N SER A 28 19.64 7.83 28.14
CA SER A 28 19.94 6.67 27.29
C SER A 28 18.69 5.99 26.74
N ARG A 29 17.64 5.84 27.58
CA ARG A 29 16.36 5.26 27.16
C ARG A 29 15.62 6.16 26.17
N ILE A 30 15.63 7.46 26.40
CA ILE A 30 15.00 8.44 25.50
C ILE A 30 15.71 8.41 24.14
N GLU A 31 17.05 8.51 24.11
CA GLU A 31 17.86 8.47 22.90
C GLU A 31 17.65 7.18 22.12
N PHE A 32 17.58 6.04 22.82
CA PHE A 32 17.26 4.74 22.19
C PHE A 32 15.87 4.76 21.53
N ALA A 33 14.84 5.20 22.23
CA ALA A 33 13.50 5.29 21.66
C ALA A 33 13.44 6.25 20.46
N GLU A 34 14.09 7.42 20.56
CA GLU A 34 14.14 8.39 19.48
C GLU A 34 14.90 7.89 18.24
N SER A 35 15.87 6.98 18.41
CA SER A 35 16.64 6.41 17.30
C SER A 35 15.75 5.69 16.27
N TYR A 36 14.62 5.12 16.70
CA TYR A 36 13.65 4.48 15.79
C TYR A 36 12.93 5.47 14.86
N PHE A 37 12.92 6.75 15.20
CA PHE A 37 12.25 7.78 14.42
C PHE A 37 13.21 8.68 13.64
N GLN A 38 14.53 8.48 13.80
CA GLN A 38 15.55 9.36 13.18
C GLN A 38 15.42 9.37 11.66
N TYR A 39 15.22 8.20 11.05
CA TYR A 39 15.08 8.09 9.61
C TYR A 39 13.88 8.90 9.10
N SER A 40 12.69 8.66 9.63
CA SER A 40 11.48 9.39 9.22
C SER A 40 11.63 10.90 9.44
N ARG A 41 12.23 11.33 10.57
CA ARG A 41 12.50 12.74 10.85
C ARG A 41 13.47 13.38 9.85
N SER A 42 14.49 12.64 9.38
CA SER A 42 15.43 13.14 8.38
C SER A 42 14.82 13.29 7.00
N GLU A 43 13.80 12.49 6.67
CA GLU A 43 13.11 12.55 5.40
C GLU A 43 12.09 13.72 5.31
N ILE A 44 11.57 14.21 6.44
CA ILE A 44 10.60 15.31 6.48
C ILE A 44 11.07 16.57 5.72
N PRO A 45 12.27 17.13 5.98
CA PRO A 45 12.72 18.32 5.26
C PRO A 45 12.89 18.05 3.77
N ARG A 46 13.43 16.88 3.40
CA ARG A 46 13.61 16.50 1.99
C ARG A 46 12.28 16.48 1.27
N TRP A 47 11.31 15.76 1.81
CA TRP A 47 9.95 15.70 1.25
C TRP A 47 9.32 17.09 1.16
N ALA A 48 9.33 17.87 2.25
CA ALA A 48 8.71 19.19 2.29
C ALA A 48 9.27 20.19 1.27
N HIS A 49 10.54 20.02 0.85
CA HIS A 49 11.17 20.88 -0.15
C HIS A 49 10.95 20.42 -1.59
N HIS A 50 10.69 19.14 -1.83
CA HIS A 50 10.66 18.56 -3.18
C HIS A 50 9.29 18.04 -3.60
N SER A 51 8.45 17.62 -2.65
CA SER A 51 7.10 17.16 -2.94
C SER A 51 6.19 18.30 -3.35
N ARG A 52 5.23 17.99 -4.21
CA ARG A 52 4.10 18.84 -4.59
C ARG A 52 2.84 18.52 -3.80
N GLU A 53 2.89 17.45 -3.01
CA GLU A 53 1.78 16.94 -2.22
C GLU A 53 1.61 17.72 -0.91
N ASN A 54 0.38 17.80 -0.45
CA ASN A 54 0.06 18.34 0.87
C ASN A 54 -0.04 17.23 1.94
N ASP A 55 0.05 15.97 1.51
CA ASP A 55 -0.08 14.77 2.33
C ASP A 55 0.83 13.64 1.83
N ASN A 56 0.56 12.40 2.15
CA ASN A 56 1.31 11.21 1.79
C ASN A 56 0.62 10.40 0.68
N PHE A 57 0.14 11.05 -0.36
CA PHE A 57 -0.69 10.42 -1.39
C PHE A 57 0.07 9.43 -2.28
N THR A 58 1.34 9.76 -2.63
CA THR A 58 2.18 8.89 -3.45
C THR A 58 3.54 8.65 -2.80
N TYR A 59 4.03 7.42 -2.87
CA TYR A 59 5.36 6.97 -2.43
C TYR A 59 5.69 5.64 -3.09
N ASP A 60 6.98 5.33 -3.21
CA ASP A 60 7.44 3.99 -3.58
C ASP A 60 7.56 3.09 -2.34
N LEU A 61 7.51 1.78 -2.55
CA LEU A 61 7.81 0.79 -1.52
C LEU A 61 9.29 0.37 -1.60
N THR A 62 9.87 -0.05 -0.48
CA THR A 62 11.21 -0.64 -0.48
C THR A 62 11.22 -1.96 -1.27
N GLU A 63 12.36 -2.34 -1.85
CA GLU A 63 12.51 -3.61 -2.58
C GLU A 63 12.09 -4.82 -1.72
N GLN A 64 12.53 -4.84 -0.46
CA GLN A 64 12.12 -5.89 0.48
C GLN A 64 10.60 -5.92 0.69
N ASN A 65 9.97 -4.75 0.74
CA ASN A 65 8.52 -4.67 0.92
C ASN A 65 7.75 -5.10 -0.33
N LEU A 66 8.31 -4.85 -1.53
CA LEU A 66 7.78 -5.39 -2.78
C LEU A 66 7.85 -6.92 -2.83
N ASP A 67 8.93 -7.51 -2.32
CA ASP A 67 9.04 -8.96 -2.17
C ASP A 67 7.98 -9.54 -1.23
N TYR A 68 7.74 -8.88 -0.09
CA TYR A 68 6.70 -9.29 0.85
C TYR A 68 5.29 -9.09 0.29
N LEU A 69 5.07 -8.02 -0.49
CA LEU A 69 3.82 -7.81 -1.21
C LEU A 69 3.58 -8.92 -2.24
N ALA A 70 4.61 -9.27 -3.02
CA ALA A 70 4.52 -10.35 -4.00
C ALA A 70 4.17 -11.70 -3.32
N ALA A 71 4.83 -12.02 -2.20
CA ALA A 71 4.53 -13.22 -1.42
C ALA A 71 3.10 -13.21 -0.87
N THR A 72 2.65 -12.07 -0.33
CA THR A 72 1.28 -11.90 0.19
C THR A 72 0.24 -12.11 -0.91
N VAL A 73 0.41 -11.45 -2.05
CA VAL A 73 -0.51 -11.59 -3.19
C VAL A 73 -0.50 -13.01 -3.75
N SER A 74 0.67 -13.67 -3.78
CA SER A 74 0.79 -15.08 -4.18
C SER A 74 -0.06 -16.00 -3.29
N VAL A 75 0.01 -15.83 -1.97
CA VAL A 75 -0.82 -16.61 -1.01
C VAL A 75 -2.31 -16.36 -1.23
N VAL A 76 -2.69 -15.10 -1.43
CA VAL A 76 -4.10 -14.68 -1.57
C VAL A 76 -4.73 -15.20 -2.87
N THR A 77 -3.95 -15.22 -3.95
CA THR A 77 -4.46 -15.51 -5.30
C THR A 77 -4.13 -16.91 -5.83
N GLY A 78 -3.19 -17.60 -5.18
CA GLY A 78 -2.63 -18.87 -5.66
C GLY A 78 -1.70 -18.73 -6.87
N ALA A 79 -1.43 -17.52 -7.35
CA ALA A 79 -0.51 -17.29 -8.46
C ALA A 79 0.96 -17.40 -8.02
N GLY A 80 1.85 -17.81 -8.91
CA GLY A 80 3.28 -17.92 -8.60
C GLY A 80 3.92 -16.56 -8.31
N ILE A 81 4.86 -16.51 -7.36
CA ILE A 81 5.53 -15.27 -6.89
C ILE A 81 6.18 -14.51 -8.05
N ASP A 82 6.83 -15.21 -9.00
CA ASP A 82 7.50 -14.56 -10.14
C ASP A 82 6.51 -13.86 -11.07
N ALA A 83 5.32 -14.44 -11.26
CA ALA A 83 4.24 -13.81 -12.02
C ALA A 83 3.73 -12.55 -11.29
N ILE A 84 3.58 -12.62 -9.97
CA ILE A 84 3.18 -11.46 -9.18
C ILE A 84 4.24 -10.36 -9.22
N ARG A 85 5.52 -10.69 -9.10
CA ARG A 85 6.61 -9.70 -9.24
C ARG A 85 6.56 -8.99 -10.60
N ALA A 86 6.34 -9.75 -11.68
CA ALA A 86 6.16 -9.15 -13.00
C ALA A 86 4.95 -8.18 -13.05
N TYR A 87 3.85 -8.53 -12.40
CA TYR A 87 2.68 -7.64 -12.31
C TYR A 87 2.95 -6.37 -11.52
N LEU A 88 3.79 -6.39 -10.48
CA LEU A 88 4.13 -5.18 -9.71
C LEU A 88 4.89 -4.13 -10.54
N GLU A 89 5.61 -4.56 -11.59
CA GLU A 89 6.35 -3.66 -12.48
C GLU A 89 5.48 -3.04 -13.60
N GLU A 90 4.38 -3.70 -13.96
CA GLU A 90 3.53 -3.26 -15.08
C GLU A 90 2.98 -1.83 -14.93
N PRO A 91 2.51 -1.37 -13.74
CA PRO A 91 1.95 -0.02 -13.60
C PRO A 91 2.94 1.09 -13.93
N ARG A 92 4.22 0.93 -13.56
CA ARG A 92 5.24 1.90 -13.87
C ARG A 92 5.46 2.02 -15.38
N ALA A 93 5.50 0.89 -16.10
CA ALA A 93 5.65 0.87 -17.54
C ALA A 93 4.44 1.43 -18.28
N ASP A 94 3.22 1.10 -17.82
CA ASP A 94 1.99 1.45 -18.53
C ASP A 94 1.48 2.86 -18.24
N LEU A 95 1.76 3.38 -17.04
CA LEU A 95 1.09 4.59 -16.53
C LEU A 95 2.00 5.80 -16.40
N SER A 96 3.33 5.66 -16.55
CA SER A 96 4.27 6.77 -16.38
C SER A 96 3.92 7.96 -17.30
N ASP A 97 3.83 7.73 -18.60
CA ASP A 97 3.50 8.78 -19.57
C ASP A 97 2.07 9.28 -19.41
N TYR A 98 1.13 8.38 -19.15
CA TYR A 98 -0.27 8.72 -18.92
C TYR A 98 -0.43 9.67 -17.73
N LEU A 99 0.19 9.38 -16.61
CA LEU A 99 0.09 10.19 -15.39
C LEU A 99 0.90 11.47 -15.49
N SER A 100 2.08 11.45 -16.10
CA SER A 100 2.94 12.64 -16.23
C SER A 100 2.23 13.83 -16.87
N GLN A 101 1.30 13.56 -17.80
CA GLN A 101 0.50 14.58 -18.46
C GLN A 101 -0.66 15.08 -17.59
N ARG A 102 -1.26 14.21 -16.77
CA ARG A 102 -2.52 14.49 -16.04
C ARG A 102 -2.32 15.07 -14.66
N VAL A 103 -1.25 14.70 -13.98
CA VAL A 103 -0.95 15.23 -12.63
C VAL A 103 -0.35 16.65 -12.64
N ALA A 104 -0.20 17.28 -13.84
CA ALA A 104 0.47 18.58 -13.97
C ALA A 104 -0.19 19.69 -13.14
N ALA A 105 -1.52 19.70 -13.06
CA ALA A 105 -2.32 20.67 -12.33
C ALA A 105 -2.77 20.18 -10.94
N LEU A 106 -2.36 19.00 -10.52
CA LEU A 106 -2.74 18.40 -9.25
C LEU A 106 -1.58 18.44 -8.25
N PRO A 107 -1.85 18.46 -6.95
CA PRO A 107 -0.85 18.32 -5.90
C PRO A 107 -0.40 16.85 -5.79
N ILE A 108 0.21 16.32 -6.84
CA ILE A 108 0.69 14.93 -6.94
C ILE A 108 2.12 14.96 -7.46
N ASP A 109 2.99 14.16 -6.88
CA ASP A 109 4.39 14.11 -7.22
C ASP A 109 4.67 13.50 -8.59
N LYS A 110 5.79 13.92 -9.18
CA LYS A 110 6.32 13.43 -10.46
C LYS A 110 7.75 12.93 -10.30
N PRO A 111 8.04 11.70 -10.73
CA PRO A 111 7.09 10.70 -11.25
C PRO A 111 6.10 10.25 -10.17
N THR A 112 4.89 9.88 -10.57
CA THR A 112 3.86 9.40 -9.67
C THR A 112 4.17 7.97 -9.23
N SER A 113 4.24 7.75 -7.94
CA SER A 113 4.43 6.44 -7.31
C SER A 113 3.09 5.84 -6.87
N PHE A 114 3.03 4.54 -6.65
CA PHE A 114 1.77 3.81 -6.48
C PHE A 114 1.56 3.26 -5.06
N GLY A 115 2.63 3.12 -4.26
CA GLY A 115 2.56 2.55 -2.91
C GLY A 115 1.84 1.20 -2.89
N ARG A 116 0.94 1.02 -1.92
CA ARG A 116 0.11 -0.18 -1.77
C ARG A 116 -0.79 -0.51 -2.96
N ARG A 117 -1.10 0.47 -3.82
CA ARG A 117 -1.93 0.26 -5.02
C ARG A 117 -1.30 -0.71 -6.01
N LEU A 118 0.03 -0.95 -5.92
CA LEU A 118 0.68 -2.05 -6.63
C LEU A 118 0.09 -3.42 -6.26
N GLY A 119 -0.27 -3.62 -4.98
CA GLY A 119 -0.95 -4.83 -4.53
C GLY A 119 -2.35 -4.97 -5.11
N TRP A 120 -3.12 -3.87 -5.20
CA TRP A 120 -4.43 -3.88 -5.85
C TRP A 120 -4.32 -4.29 -7.32
N TYR A 121 -3.34 -3.69 -8.02
CA TYR A 121 -3.04 -4.03 -9.41
C TYR A 121 -2.71 -5.51 -9.59
N ALA A 122 -1.74 -6.01 -8.81
CA ALA A 122 -1.27 -7.38 -8.92
C ALA A 122 -2.38 -8.41 -8.61
N ILE A 123 -3.25 -8.13 -7.62
CA ILE A 123 -4.43 -8.95 -7.34
C ILE A 123 -5.37 -8.94 -8.54
N ALA A 124 -5.71 -7.75 -9.09
CA ALA A 124 -6.59 -7.63 -10.26
C ALA A 124 -6.02 -8.36 -11.50
N ARG A 125 -4.69 -8.32 -11.70
CA ARG A 125 -4.01 -9.08 -12.77
C ARG A 125 -4.10 -10.59 -12.55
N ALA A 126 -3.90 -11.04 -11.32
CA ALA A 126 -3.88 -12.47 -10.99
C ALA A 126 -5.26 -13.12 -11.07
N ILE A 127 -6.29 -12.49 -10.50
CA ILE A 127 -7.64 -13.08 -10.45
C ILE A 127 -8.49 -12.77 -11.68
N LYS A 128 -8.11 -11.78 -12.51
CA LYS A 128 -8.81 -11.35 -13.72
C LYS A 128 -10.32 -11.11 -13.47
N PRO A 129 -10.66 -10.16 -12.59
CA PRO A 129 -12.02 -9.95 -12.14
C PRO A 129 -12.91 -9.45 -13.28
N ARG A 130 -14.18 -9.87 -13.30
CA ARG A 130 -15.19 -9.33 -14.20
C ARG A 130 -15.74 -8.00 -13.69
N VAL A 131 -15.83 -7.84 -12.37
CA VAL A 131 -16.30 -6.62 -11.73
C VAL A 131 -15.37 -6.25 -10.59
N ILE A 132 -14.84 -5.03 -10.65
CA ILE A 132 -14.15 -4.36 -9.56
C ILE A 132 -15.02 -3.24 -9.04
N MET A 133 -15.12 -3.10 -7.72
CA MET A 133 -15.79 -2.00 -7.04
C MET A 133 -14.87 -1.37 -6.02
N GLU A 134 -14.67 -0.05 -6.11
CA GLU A 134 -13.88 0.76 -5.16
C GLU A 134 -14.78 1.83 -4.54
N THR A 135 -14.75 1.97 -3.21
CA THR A 135 -15.41 3.07 -2.51
C THR A 135 -14.37 4.08 -2.05
N GLY A 136 -14.58 5.38 -2.39
CA GLY A 136 -13.60 6.45 -2.17
C GLY A 136 -12.50 6.47 -3.25
N VAL A 137 -12.65 7.29 -4.28
CA VAL A 137 -11.69 7.34 -5.40
C VAL A 137 -10.75 8.54 -5.34
N HIS A 138 -11.10 9.62 -4.62
CA HIS A 138 -10.33 10.85 -4.51
C HIS A 138 -9.90 11.37 -5.91
N PHE A 139 -8.60 11.61 -6.18
CA PHE A 139 -8.15 11.99 -7.53
C PHE A 139 -8.29 10.86 -8.57
N GLY A 140 -8.53 9.61 -8.18
CA GLY A 140 -8.71 8.46 -9.07
C GLY A 140 -7.42 7.71 -9.40
N LEU A 141 -6.38 7.78 -8.57
CA LEU A 141 -5.15 7.00 -8.81
C LEU A 141 -5.41 5.49 -8.69
N GLY A 142 -6.22 5.06 -7.70
CA GLY A 142 -6.70 3.67 -7.59
C GLY A 142 -7.47 3.26 -8.85
N SER A 143 -8.41 4.11 -9.29
CA SER A 143 -9.20 3.89 -10.50
C SER A 143 -8.33 3.66 -11.75
N VAL A 144 -7.30 4.50 -11.95
CA VAL A 144 -6.36 4.40 -13.08
C VAL A 144 -5.58 3.10 -13.02
N VAL A 145 -5.05 2.74 -11.85
CA VAL A 145 -4.29 1.51 -11.62
C VAL A 145 -5.17 0.28 -11.93
N LEU A 146 -6.39 0.24 -11.42
CA LEU A 146 -7.32 -0.88 -11.61
C LEU A 146 -7.82 -0.97 -13.06
N CYS A 147 -8.14 0.15 -13.70
CA CYS A 147 -8.52 0.17 -15.13
C CYS A 147 -7.36 -0.23 -16.03
N SER A 148 -6.10 0.08 -15.67
CA SER A 148 -4.93 -0.41 -16.40
C SER A 148 -4.78 -1.94 -16.29
N ALA A 149 -5.01 -2.52 -15.11
CA ALA A 149 -5.06 -3.97 -14.93
C ALA A 149 -6.15 -4.62 -15.79
N LEU A 150 -7.36 -4.04 -15.80
CA LEU A 150 -8.48 -4.52 -16.62
C LEU A 150 -8.18 -4.42 -18.12
N ARG A 151 -7.51 -3.36 -18.57
CA ARG A 151 -7.06 -3.23 -19.96
C ARG A 151 -6.14 -4.38 -20.36
N ARG A 152 -5.14 -4.71 -19.54
CA ARG A 152 -4.25 -5.86 -19.82
C ARG A 152 -5.01 -7.18 -19.80
N ASN A 153 -5.90 -7.38 -18.85
CA ASN A 153 -6.73 -8.57 -18.78
C ASN A 153 -7.62 -8.71 -20.02
N ALA A 154 -8.18 -7.60 -20.53
CA ALA A 154 -8.99 -7.61 -21.75
C ALA A 154 -8.19 -8.01 -22.99
N LEU A 155 -6.94 -7.54 -23.11
CA LEU A 155 -6.01 -7.95 -24.18
C LEU A 155 -5.68 -9.47 -24.12
N GLU A 156 -5.75 -10.05 -22.93
CA GLU A 156 -5.59 -11.49 -22.70
C GLU A 156 -6.92 -12.28 -22.84
N GLY A 157 -7.98 -11.66 -23.36
CA GLY A 157 -9.30 -12.29 -23.53
C GLY A 157 -10.12 -12.43 -22.24
N ARG A 158 -9.81 -11.65 -21.22
CA ARG A 158 -10.51 -11.63 -19.93
C ARG A 158 -11.02 -10.21 -19.61
N PRO A 159 -12.03 -9.73 -20.34
CA PRO A 159 -12.58 -8.39 -20.11
C PRO A 159 -13.27 -8.31 -18.76
N GLY A 160 -13.14 -7.15 -18.12
CA GLY A 160 -13.82 -6.79 -16.89
C GLY A 160 -14.15 -5.31 -16.89
N LYS A 161 -14.83 -4.84 -15.85
CA LYS A 161 -15.22 -3.45 -15.66
C LYS A 161 -15.00 -3.00 -14.23
N TYR A 162 -14.78 -1.72 -14.09
CA TYR A 162 -14.54 -1.04 -12.82
C TYR A 162 -15.69 -0.06 -12.52
N TYR A 163 -16.08 -0.02 -11.26
CA TYR A 163 -16.92 1.00 -10.67
C TYR A 163 -16.20 1.61 -9.48
N GLY A 164 -15.99 2.93 -9.51
CA GLY A 164 -15.59 3.71 -8.34
C GLY A 164 -16.75 4.48 -7.78
N THR A 165 -16.75 4.81 -6.50
CA THR A 165 -17.72 5.75 -5.91
C THR A 165 -17.00 6.87 -5.19
N ASP A 166 -17.58 8.05 -5.22
CA ASP A 166 -17.13 9.17 -4.41
C ASP A 166 -18.30 10.14 -4.17
N ILE A 167 -18.31 10.76 -3.00
CA ILE A 167 -19.30 11.79 -2.67
C ILE A 167 -18.98 13.12 -3.36
N ASP A 168 -17.70 13.38 -3.64
CA ASP A 168 -17.24 14.57 -4.35
C ASP A 168 -17.46 14.42 -5.87
N PRO A 169 -18.31 15.25 -6.53
CA PRO A 169 -18.49 15.18 -7.96
C PRO A 169 -17.25 15.57 -8.77
N GLY A 170 -16.22 16.14 -8.14
CA GLY A 170 -14.91 16.41 -8.73
C GLY A 170 -13.90 15.26 -8.62
N ALA A 171 -14.23 14.18 -7.94
CA ALA A 171 -13.35 13.03 -7.79
C ALA A 171 -13.11 12.28 -9.12
N GLY A 172 -12.04 11.47 -9.17
CA GLY A 172 -11.75 10.61 -10.31
C GLY A 172 -11.18 11.32 -11.53
N VAL A 173 -10.67 12.55 -11.39
CA VAL A 173 -10.15 13.38 -12.51
C VAL A 173 -9.01 12.73 -13.28
N LEU A 174 -8.28 11.78 -12.68
CA LEU A 174 -7.24 11.03 -13.35
C LEU A 174 -7.78 9.96 -14.29
N LEU A 175 -9.02 9.47 -14.10
CA LEU A 175 -9.61 8.44 -14.95
C LEU A 175 -10.18 9.05 -16.24
N ALA A 176 -9.36 9.07 -17.28
CA ALA A 176 -9.68 9.63 -18.59
C ALA A 176 -9.33 8.62 -19.71
N GLU A 177 -9.55 9.01 -20.98
CA GLU A 177 -9.14 8.20 -22.14
C GLU A 177 -7.64 7.86 -22.11
N PRO A 178 -7.26 6.60 -22.45
CA PRO A 178 -8.12 5.52 -22.91
C PRO A 178 -8.63 4.60 -21.78
N LEU A 179 -8.38 4.90 -20.49
CA LEU A 179 -8.67 4.00 -19.37
C LEU A 179 -10.13 4.06 -18.91
N ASN A 180 -10.82 5.18 -19.12
CA ASN A 180 -12.24 5.35 -18.76
C ASN A 180 -13.20 4.42 -19.53
N GLN A 181 -12.77 3.78 -20.61
CA GLN A 181 -13.54 2.75 -21.28
C GLN A 181 -13.68 1.44 -20.47
N TYR A 182 -12.82 1.26 -19.46
CA TYR A 182 -12.84 0.08 -18.56
C TYR A 182 -13.60 0.33 -17.26
N GLY A 183 -14.03 1.55 -17.00
CA GLY A 183 -14.75 1.86 -15.77
C GLY A 183 -15.33 3.26 -15.72
N LYS A 184 -16.13 3.50 -14.69
CA LYS A 184 -16.77 4.79 -14.43
C LYS A 184 -16.84 5.09 -12.94
N ILE A 185 -16.97 6.37 -12.61
CA ILE A 185 -17.23 6.84 -11.26
C ILE A 185 -18.74 7.07 -11.09
N LEU A 186 -19.25 6.59 -9.96
CA LEU A 186 -20.63 6.79 -9.50
C LEU A 186 -20.57 7.83 -8.38
N TYR A 187 -21.16 8.98 -8.60
CA TYR A 187 -21.12 10.07 -7.62
C TYR A 187 -22.27 9.97 -6.63
N GLY A 188 -21.97 10.16 -5.35
CA GLY A 188 -22.89 10.13 -4.24
C GLY A 188 -22.49 9.15 -3.15
N ASP A 189 -23.42 8.83 -2.26
CA ASP A 189 -23.22 7.90 -1.14
C ASP A 189 -22.84 6.49 -1.64
N SER A 190 -21.75 5.94 -1.10
CA SER A 190 -21.22 4.64 -1.53
C SER A 190 -22.17 3.49 -1.20
N ILE A 191 -22.88 3.56 -0.06
CA ILE A 191 -23.86 2.54 0.36
C ILE A 191 -25.02 2.51 -0.61
N ALA A 192 -25.51 3.67 -1.06
CA ALA A 192 -26.54 3.76 -2.08
C ALA A 192 -26.06 3.16 -3.42
N SER A 193 -24.84 3.50 -3.82
CA SER A 193 -24.20 2.98 -5.04
C SER A 193 -24.02 1.46 -4.99
N LEU A 194 -23.54 0.91 -3.86
CA LEU A 194 -23.37 -0.53 -3.64
C LEU A 194 -24.70 -1.29 -3.74
N ARG A 195 -25.79 -0.71 -3.22
CA ARG A 195 -27.14 -1.29 -3.36
C ARG A 195 -27.64 -1.29 -4.79
N GLY A 196 -27.24 -0.31 -5.58
CA GLY A 196 -27.62 -0.15 -6.99
C GLY A 196 -26.84 -1.03 -7.97
N ILE A 197 -25.78 -1.71 -7.56
CA ILE A 197 -25.03 -2.65 -8.41
C ILE A 197 -25.71 -4.02 -8.36
N ASP A 198 -26.19 -4.49 -9.50
CA ASP A 198 -26.82 -5.83 -9.62
C ASP A 198 -25.82 -6.95 -9.91
N GLU A 199 -24.62 -6.61 -10.31
CA GLU A 199 -23.57 -7.55 -10.71
C GLU A 199 -22.84 -8.12 -9.50
N SER A 200 -22.36 -9.35 -9.68
CA SER A 200 -21.51 -10.00 -8.70
C SER A 200 -20.10 -9.40 -8.73
N ILE A 201 -19.58 -8.96 -7.58
CA ILE A 201 -18.31 -8.29 -7.43
C ILE A 201 -17.20 -9.30 -7.13
N ASP A 202 -16.14 -9.30 -7.94
CA ASP A 202 -15.00 -10.20 -7.78
C ASP A 202 -13.85 -9.58 -6.98
N LEU A 203 -13.72 -8.24 -7.02
CA LEU A 203 -12.75 -7.49 -6.23
C LEU A 203 -13.44 -6.25 -5.65
N PHE A 204 -13.47 -6.14 -4.34
CA PHE A 204 -13.99 -4.98 -3.64
C PHE A 204 -12.86 -4.28 -2.89
N ILE A 205 -12.74 -2.97 -3.05
CA ILE A 205 -11.80 -2.12 -2.33
C ILE A 205 -12.59 -1.10 -1.50
N ASN A 206 -12.40 -1.16 -0.20
CA ASN A 206 -12.93 -0.17 0.74
C ASN A 206 -11.86 0.87 1.03
N ASP A 207 -12.05 2.10 0.57
CA ASP A 207 -11.16 3.25 0.75
C ASP A 207 -11.97 4.58 0.92
N SER A 208 -13.18 4.49 1.49
CA SER A 208 -14.07 5.64 1.66
C SER A 208 -13.88 6.32 3.03
N ASP A 209 -14.92 6.40 3.83
CA ASP A 209 -14.89 6.97 5.18
C ASP A 209 -14.08 6.07 6.12
N HIS A 210 -13.16 6.67 6.88
CA HIS A 210 -12.27 5.97 7.81
C HIS A 210 -12.91 5.68 9.18
N SER A 211 -14.23 5.88 9.34
CA SER A 211 -14.95 5.50 10.54
C SER A 211 -15.31 4.02 10.55
N ALA A 212 -15.12 3.34 11.67
CA ALA A 212 -15.50 1.93 11.82
C ALA A 212 -16.99 1.67 11.55
N GLU A 213 -17.85 2.64 11.87
CA GLU A 213 -19.28 2.51 11.64
C GLU A 213 -19.62 2.46 10.15
N TYR A 214 -19.10 3.39 9.38
CA TYR A 214 -19.38 3.48 7.94
C TYR A 214 -18.74 2.34 7.18
N GLU A 215 -17.48 2.04 7.43
CA GLU A 215 -16.77 0.89 6.87
C GLU A 215 -17.53 -0.43 7.12
N GLY A 216 -17.98 -0.64 8.37
CA GLY A 216 -18.78 -1.81 8.73
C GLY A 216 -20.13 -1.87 8.00
N GLN A 217 -20.74 -0.71 7.65
CA GLN A 217 -21.96 -0.68 6.83
C GLN A 217 -21.68 -1.08 5.40
N GLU A 218 -20.60 -0.59 4.78
CA GLU A 218 -20.20 -0.97 3.44
C GLU A 218 -19.98 -2.48 3.32
N TYR A 219 -19.25 -3.10 4.27
CA TYR A 219 -19.06 -4.56 4.27
C TYR A 219 -20.37 -5.33 4.42
N ARG A 220 -21.32 -4.86 5.21
CA ARG A 220 -22.66 -5.51 5.31
C ARG A 220 -23.44 -5.44 4.02
N VAL A 221 -23.37 -4.33 3.31
CA VAL A 221 -24.10 -4.13 2.05
C VAL A 221 -23.47 -4.91 0.91
N VAL A 222 -22.15 -4.87 0.79
CA VAL A 222 -21.43 -5.54 -0.31
C VAL A 222 -21.44 -7.07 -0.18
N GLU A 223 -21.57 -7.61 1.02
CA GLU A 223 -21.53 -9.05 1.29
C GLU A 223 -22.43 -9.87 0.35
N HIS A 224 -23.64 -9.40 0.14
CA HIS A 224 -24.63 -10.08 -0.72
C HIS A 224 -24.34 -9.95 -2.23
N ARG A 225 -23.36 -9.14 -2.60
CA ARG A 225 -22.92 -8.92 -3.98
C ARG A 225 -21.59 -9.57 -4.30
N LEU A 226 -20.89 -10.10 -3.30
CA LEU A 226 -19.60 -10.74 -3.50
C LEU A 226 -19.75 -12.08 -4.22
N SER A 227 -18.89 -12.29 -5.24
CA SER A 227 -18.78 -13.60 -5.87
C SER A 227 -18.13 -14.61 -4.90
N PRO A 228 -18.34 -15.92 -5.07
CA PRO A 228 -17.78 -16.94 -4.17
C PRO A 228 -16.25 -16.89 -4.06
N LYS A 229 -15.57 -16.42 -5.10
CA LYS A 229 -14.09 -16.28 -5.15
C LYS A 229 -13.62 -14.84 -4.99
N SER A 230 -14.48 -13.95 -4.56
CA SER A 230 -14.14 -12.53 -4.41
C SER A 230 -13.01 -12.31 -3.42
N ILE A 231 -12.23 -11.24 -3.66
CA ILE A 231 -11.28 -10.69 -2.70
C ILE A 231 -11.81 -9.33 -2.24
N VAL A 232 -11.68 -9.07 -0.94
CA VAL A 232 -12.06 -7.79 -0.33
C VAL A 232 -10.82 -7.15 0.26
N LEU A 233 -10.53 -5.92 -0.13
CA LEU A 233 -9.42 -5.12 0.36
C LEU A 233 -9.96 -4.00 1.26
N GLY A 234 -9.28 -3.75 2.38
CA GLY A 234 -9.58 -2.65 3.27
C GLY A 234 -8.36 -1.75 3.40
N ASP A 235 -8.44 -0.54 2.86
CA ASP A 235 -7.39 0.45 2.96
C ASP A 235 -7.22 0.93 4.41
N ASN A 236 -8.32 0.94 5.16
CA ASN A 236 -8.37 1.41 6.53
C ASN A 236 -8.05 0.34 7.60
N SER A 237 -7.65 -0.86 7.21
CA SER A 237 -7.40 -1.97 8.13
C SER A 237 -6.24 -1.73 9.12
N HIS A 238 -5.52 -0.63 8.98
CA HIS A 238 -4.54 -0.14 9.96
C HIS A 238 -5.16 0.76 11.04
N VAL A 239 -6.38 1.23 10.82
CA VAL A 239 -7.12 2.14 11.71
C VAL A 239 -8.26 1.41 12.40
N THR A 240 -8.99 0.56 11.67
CA THR A 240 -10.13 -0.20 12.16
C THR A 240 -9.89 -1.70 12.06
N ASN A 241 -10.73 -2.49 12.73
CA ASN A 241 -10.73 -3.95 12.61
C ASN A 241 -11.99 -4.49 11.90
N GLU A 242 -12.70 -3.65 11.16
CA GLU A 242 -14.00 -4.03 10.56
C GLU A 242 -13.84 -5.10 9.49
N LEU A 243 -12.79 -5.04 8.63
CA LEU A 243 -12.52 -6.09 7.66
C LEU A 243 -12.16 -7.43 8.32
N PHE A 244 -11.42 -7.40 9.45
CA PHE A 244 -11.16 -8.60 10.23
C PHE A 244 -12.47 -9.21 10.79
N LYS A 245 -13.34 -8.38 11.38
CA LYS A 245 -14.65 -8.81 11.88
C LYS A 245 -15.53 -9.39 10.76
N PHE A 246 -15.54 -8.72 9.60
CA PHE A 246 -16.22 -9.21 8.41
C PHE A 246 -15.70 -10.59 8.01
N SER A 247 -14.37 -10.76 7.91
CA SER A 247 -13.73 -12.02 7.54
C SER A 247 -14.06 -13.15 8.52
N ALA A 248 -13.97 -12.88 9.83
CA ALA A 248 -14.29 -13.85 10.88
C ALA A 248 -15.76 -14.29 10.82
N ARG A 249 -16.69 -13.34 10.66
CA ARG A 249 -18.13 -13.61 10.59
C ARG A 249 -18.53 -14.39 9.35
N THR A 250 -17.88 -14.13 8.21
CA THR A 250 -18.19 -14.77 6.94
C THR A 250 -17.33 -16.03 6.67
N GLY A 251 -16.48 -16.44 7.62
CA GLY A 251 -15.65 -17.63 7.51
C GLY A 251 -14.51 -17.51 6.49
N ARG A 252 -14.09 -16.29 6.16
CA ARG A 252 -13.01 -15.99 5.21
C ARG A 252 -11.65 -15.94 5.92
N HIS A 253 -10.57 -16.09 5.16
CA HIS A 253 -9.23 -15.76 5.64
C HIS A 253 -9.05 -14.24 5.71
N PHE A 254 -8.18 -13.80 6.62
CA PHE A 254 -7.73 -12.42 6.72
C PHE A 254 -6.21 -12.36 6.81
N LEU A 255 -5.61 -11.49 6.01
CA LEU A 255 -4.20 -11.10 6.11
C LEU A 255 -4.10 -9.57 6.19
N PHE A 256 -3.05 -9.08 6.82
CA PHE A 256 -2.69 -7.68 6.81
C PHE A 256 -1.27 -7.52 6.27
N PHE A 257 -1.13 -6.82 5.15
CA PHE A 257 0.15 -6.43 4.59
C PHE A 257 0.52 -5.05 5.10
N LYS A 258 1.66 -4.95 5.82
CA LYS A 258 2.21 -3.67 6.30
C LYS A 258 3.12 -3.07 5.24
N GLU A 259 2.88 -1.82 4.89
CA GLU A 259 3.73 -1.07 3.99
C GLU A 259 5.02 -0.59 4.63
N SER A 260 6.05 -0.45 3.79
CA SER A 260 7.31 0.20 4.14
C SER A 260 7.69 1.16 3.00
N PRO A 261 7.25 2.42 3.07
CA PRO A 261 7.59 3.45 2.09
C PRO A 261 9.09 3.66 1.99
N LYS A 262 9.58 3.81 0.74
CA LYS A 262 10.98 4.04 0.42
C LYS A 262 11.24 5.53 0.39
N ASP A 263 12.33 5.95 1.05
CA ASP A 263 12.79 7.34 1.02
C ASP A 263 11.68 8.37 1.33
N HIS A 264 10.84 8.04 2.32
CA HIS A 264 9.68 8.83 2.68
C HIS A 264 9.51 8.91 4.20
N TRP A 265 8.99 10.03 4.70
CA TRP A 265 8.74 10.25 6.13
C TRP A 265 7.58 9.41 6.68
N TYR A 266 6.64 9.04 5.80
CA TYR A 266 5.45 8.30 6.18
C TYR A 266 5.80 6.86 6.60
N PRO A 267 5.32 6.39 7.75
CA PRO A 267 5.68 5.05 8.25
C PRO A 267 4.96 3.91 7.51
N GLY A 268 4.14 4.23 6.53
CA GLY A 268 3.26 3.28 5.86
C GLY A 268 2.01 2.94 6.68
N ALA A 269 0.94 2.62 5.98
CA ALA A 269 -0.27 2.00 6.53
C ALA A 269 -0.25 0.50 6.24
N GLY A 270 -1.00 0.07 5.26
CA GLY A 270 -1.07 -1.31 4.82
C GLY A 270 -2.39 -1.63 4.16
N ILE A 271 -2.56 -2.87 3.78
CA ILE A 271 -3.78 -3.39 3.17
C ILE A 271 -4.28 -4.55 4.01
N GLY A 272 -5.54 -4.48 4.46
CA GLY A 272 -6.27 -5.67 4.90
C GLY A 272 -6.77 -6.44 3.70
N ILE A 273 -6.68 -7.77 3.72
CA ILE A 273 -7.08 -8.64 2.63
C ILE A 273 -7.95 -9.76 3.19
N SER A 274 -9.20 -9.78 2.77
CA SER A 274 -10.15 -10.86 3.06
C SER A 274 -10.37 -11.70 1.80
N PHE A 275 -10.15 -13.02 1.89
CA PHE A 275 -10.27 -13.92 0.75
C PHE A 275 -10.92 -15.25 1.15
N PRO A 276 -11.50 -16.02 0.22
CA PRO A 276 -12.20 -17.26 0.55
C PRO A 276 -11.29 -18.28 1.20
N ARG A 277 -11.86 -19.15 2.03
CA ARG A 277 -11.27 -20.45 2.35
C ARG A 277 -11.56 -21.39 1.20
N ASP A 278 -10.57 -22.18 0.82
CA ASP A 278 -10.72 -23.22 -0.22
C ASP A 278 -11.87 -24.19 0.08
#